data_a7f6a12ef078893988caee15c875bcc4
#
_entry.id   a7f6a12ef078893988caee15c875bcc4
#
_cell.length_a   1.000
_cell.length_b   1.000
_cell.length_c   1.000
_cell.angle_alpha   90.00
_cell.angle_beta   90.00
_cell.angle_gamma   90.00
#
_symmetry.space_group_name_H-M   'P 1'
#
loop_
_entity.id
_entity.type
_entity.pdbx_description
1 polymer ?
#
loop_
_entity_poly.entity_id
_entity_poly.type
_entity_poly.pdbx_seq_one_letter_code
_entity_poly.pdbx_strand_id
1 'polypeptide(L)'
;MRNLTMMTDLYQLTMMYGYYKFGMTKNQAVFDVFFRENMPNSGYTIMAGLDTAIDYIKNIHFGPEDIEYLRGLKLFDEGFLKVLSEMHFTGEVYAIPEGTPVFPYEPLVRVKAPIMEAQLVETTLLNIINHQTLIATKASRVVYAADGGAVLEFGLRRAQGPDAGTYGARAAIIGGCSSTSNVLAGQLYDVAIAGTHAHSWVMSFPTELDAFRAYADIFPDSCMLLVDTYDTLKSGVPNAIKVFDELRAKGHKPVGIRLDSGDLAYFSKEARRMLDAAGYQDARIFASSDLDEYVIRELKAQGARIDVWGVGTKMITSYDWPALGGVYKMSAEIVDGKMTPKIKISENPAKLTNPGYKKIYRLYGKRDNMALADIIALDDETIDDSKPIKLYNQHHTYQTKVIRDFYARELLVPVFVDGRQVYESPDVCSIREYSKKEMAAFWEEYRRILNPHTYKVDISDKLYNLKMELIHENREEYEQEDC
;
A
#
# COMPACT_ATOMS: atom_id res chain seq x y z
N MET A 1 15.37 -4.79 -12.85
CA MET A 1 14.54 -5.80 -12.13
C MET A 1 14.42 -7.10 -12.94
N ARG A 2 13.99 -8.20 -12.32
CA ARG A 2 13.68 -9.46 -12.98
C ARG A 2 12.46 -9.30 -13.91
N ASN A 3 12.47 -9.91 -15.10
CA ASN A 3 11.27 -9.97 -15.95
C ASN A 3 10.16 -10.76 -15.23
N LEU A 4 8.99 -10.19 -15.08
CA LEU A 4 7.83 -10.76 -14.40
C LEU A 4 6.72 -11.22 -15.37
N THR A 5 6.97 -11.24 -16.69
CA THR A 5 5.95 -11.58 -17.70
C THR A 5 5.35 -12.98 -17.49
N MET A 6 6.18 -13.94 -17.08
CA MET A 6 5.75 -15.31 -16.77
C MET A 6 5.12 -15.47 -15.37
N MET A 7 5.09 -14.42 -14.53
CA MET A 7 4.42 -14.44 -13.24
C MET A 7 2.92 -14.20 -13.43
N THR A 8 2.25 -15.12 -14.11
CA THR A 8 0.83 -15.06 -14.42
C THR A 8 0.16 -16.41 -14.19
N ASP A 9 -1.14 -16.42 -14.01
CA ASP A 9 -1.91 -17.66 -13.90
C ASP A 9 -2.13 -18.28 -15.28
N LEU A 10 -2.16 -19.61 -15.35
CA LEU A 10 -2.33 -20.35 -16.62
C LEU A 10 -3.60 -19.92 -17.37
N TYR A 11 -4.69 -19.62 -16.66
CA TYR A 11 -5.94 -19.22 -17.31
C TYR A 11 -5.81 -17.93 -18.14
N GLN A 12 -4.85 -17.05 -17.81
CA GLN A 12 -4.57 -15.88 -18.63
C GLN A 12 -4.10 -16.27 -20.02
N LEU A 13 -3.11 -17.17 -20.08
CA LEU A 13 -2.58 -17.66 -21.36
C LEU A 13 -3.60 -18.49 -22.15
N THR A 14 -4.43 -19.29 -21.47
CA THR A 14 -5.48 -20.08 -22.15
C THR A 14 -6.58 -19.18 -22.71
N MET A 15 -6.97 -18.12 -22.00
CA MET A 15 -7.90 -17.12 -22.52
C MET A 15 -7.30 -16.33 -23.69
N MET A 16 -6.04 -15.90 -23.57
CA MET A 16 -5.32 -15.24 -24.67
C MET A 16 -5.24 -16.12 -25.91
N TYR A 17 -5.00 -17.41 -25.73
CA TYR A 17 -5.04 -18.38 -26.84
C TYR A 17 -6.43 -18.49 -27.47
N GLY A 18 -7.50 -18.46 -26.66
CA GLY A 18 -8.85 -18.38 -27.13
C GLY A 18 -9.11 -17.11 -27.95
N TYR A 19 -8.73 -15.94 -27.46
CA TYR A 19 -8.84 -14.67 -28.22
C TYR A 19 -8.08 -14.71 -29.54
N TYR A 20 -6.89 -15.29 -29.55
CA TYR A 20 -6.12 -15.50 -30.78
C TYR A 20 -6.87 -16.42 -31.77
N LYS A 21 -7.39 -17.56 -31.32
CA LYS A 21 -8.09 -18.55 -32.17
C LYS A 21 -9.38 -17.99 -32.78
N PHE A 22 -10.10 -17.14 -32.04
CA PHE A 22 -11.35 -16.54 -32.50
C PHE A 22 -11.17 -15.17 -33.20
N GLY A 23 -9.92 -14.77 -33.51
CA GLY A 23 -9.63 -13.54 -34.26
C GLY A 23 -9.90 -12.23 -33.49
N MET A 24 -9.93 -12.27 -32.16
CA MET A 24 -10.23 -11.13 -31.28
C MET A 24 -8.99 -10.30 -30.92
N THR A 25 -7.84 -10.59 -31.50
CA THR A 25 -6.56 -9.93 -31.14
C THR A 25 -6.54 -8.41 -31.33
N LYS A 26 -7.43 -7.89 -32.18
CA LYS A 26 -7.60 -6.44 -32.43
C LYS A 26 -8.61 -5.75 -31.51
N ASN A 27 -9.45 -6.53 -30.82
CA ASN A 27 -10.38 -5.98 -29.86
C ASN A 27 -9.61 -5.35 -28.71
N GLN A 28 -10.09 -4.21 -28.21
CA GLN A 28 -9.57 -3.62 -26.99
C GLN A 28 -10.53 -3.86 -25.84
N ALA A 29 -10.00 -3.90 -24.64
CA ALA A 29 -10.77 -4.04 -23.42
C ALA A 29 -10.35 -3.00 -22.39
N VAL A 30 -11.30 -2.63 -21.54
CA VAL A 30 -11.09 -1.77 -20.39
C VAL A 30 -11.29 -2.58 -19.13
N PHE A 31 -10.31 -2.54 -18.25
CA PHE A 31 -10.35 -3.18 -16.94
C PHE A 31 -10.04 -2.18 -15.83
N ASP A 32 -10.65 -2.39 -14.67
CA ASP A 32 -10.34 -1.64 -13.45
C ASP A 32 -9.79 -2.56 -12.37
N VAL A 33 -8.72 -2.11 -11.70
CA VAL A 33 -8.28 -2.64 -10.41
C VAL A 33 -9.03 -1.91 -9.30
N PHE A 34 -9.65 -2.64 -8.39
CA PHE A 34 -10.28 -2.09 -7.18
C PHE A 34 -10.35 -3.16 -6.09
N PHE A 35 -10.61 -2.76 -4.86
CA PHE A 35 -10.90 -3.67 -3.75
C PHE A 35 -12.30 -3.40 -3.19
N ARG A 36 -12.85 -4.32 -2.38
CA ARG A 36 -14.25 -4.26 -1.92
C ARG A 36 -14.42 -3.86 -0.47
N GLU A 37 -13.41 -4.08 0.34
CA GLU A 37 -13.45 -3.88 1.79
C GLU A 37 -12.13 -3.30 2.28
N ASN A 38 -12.19 -2.35 3.20
CA ASN A 38 -11.01 -1.91 3.94
C ASN A 38 -10.55 -3.01 4.90
N MET A 39 -9.29 -2.93 5.35
CA MET A 39 -8.83 -3.71 6.50
C MET A 39 -9.77 -3.52 7.70
N PRO A 40 -9.96 -4.55 8.55
CA PRO A 40 -10.75 -4.42 9.76
C PRO A 40 -10.32 -3.21 10.60
N ASN A 41 -11.29 -2.44 11.06
CA ASN A 41 -11.04 -1.19 11.80
C ASN A 41 -10.19 -0.15 11.03
N SER A 42 -10.15 -0.18 9.70
CA SER A 42 -9.58 0.89 8.91
C SER A 42 -10.66 1.65 8.16
N GLY A 43 -10.66 2.96 8.27
CA GLY A 43 -11.57 3.83 7.51
C GLY A 43 -11.02 4.21 6.12
N TYR A 44 -9.77 3.81 5.80
CA TYR A 44 -9.06 4.15 4.57
C TYR A 44 -8.02 3.08 4.21
N THR A 45 -7.50 3.17 3.01
CA THR A 45 -6.40 2.37 2.49
C THR A 45 -5.40 3.30 1.80
N ILE A 46 -4.09 3.06 1.87
CA ILE A 46 -3.05 3.88 1.22
C ILE A 46 -2.59 3.20 -0.05
N MET A 47 -2.82 3.84 -1.20
CA MET A 47 -2.36 3.33 -2.49
C MET A 47 -0.83 3.22 -2.54
N ALA A 48 -0.31 2.05 -2.93
CA ALA A 48 1.12 1.83 -3.13
C ALA A 48 1.37 0.71 -4.17
N GLY A 49 2.59 0.67 -4.73
CA GLY A 49 3.01 -0.33 -5.71
C GLY A 49 2.97 0.14 -7.16
N LEU A 50 2.57 1.39 -7.44
CA LEU A 50 2.49 1.90 -8.81
C LEU A 50 3.85 1.92 -9.50
N ASP A 51 4.90 2.36 -8.84
CA ASP A 51 6.27 2.37 -9.39
C ASP A 51 6.72 0.97 -9.82
N THR A 52 6.49 -0.04 -8.97
CA THR A 52 6.78 -1.44 -9.29
C THR A 52 5.90 -1.97 -10.45
N ALA A 53 4.64 -1.54 -10.52
CA ALA A 53 3.72 -1.89 -11.60
C ALA A 53 4.15 -1.26 -12.94
N ILE A 54 4.65 -0.02 -12.92
CA ILE A 54 5.22 0.66 -14.09
C ILE A 54 6.42 -0.13 -14.63
N ASP A 55 7.33 -0.52 -13.75
CA ASP A 55 8.49 -1.33 -14.14
C ASP A 55 8.07 -2.68 -14.75
N TYR A 56 7.06 -3.34 -14.20
CA TYR A 56 6.51 -4.56 -14.75
C TYR A 56 5.96 -4.35 -16.16
N ILE A 57 5.04 -3.39 -16.34
CA ILE A 57 4.37 -3.14 -17.62
C ILE A 57 5.37 -2.75 -18.71
N LYS A 58 6.34 -1.90 -18.37
CA LYS A 58 7.40 -1.44 -19.29
C LYS A 58 8.28 -2.59 -19.80
N ASN A 59 8.46 -3.63 -19.01
CA ASN A 59 9.36 -4.74 -19.29
C ASN A 59 8.62 -6.02 -19.73
N ILE A 60 7.35 -5.95 -20.10
CA ILE A 60 6.60 -7.11 -20.61
C ILE A 60 7.22 -7.60 -21.91
N HIS A 61 7.76 -8.81 -21.87
CA HIS A 61 8.21 -9.55 -23.05
C HIS A 61 8.39 -11.03 -22.72
N PHE A 62 8.10 -11.89 -23.67
CA PHE A 62 8.38 -13.33 -23.58
C PHE A 62 9.73 -13.62 -24.23
N GLY A 63 10.72 -14.01 -23.42
CA GLY A 63 12.04 -14.39 -23.91
C GLY A 63 12.03 -15.75 -24.61
N PRO A 64 13.13 -16.10 -25.33
CA PRO A 64 13.24 -17.41 -26.00
C PRO A 64 13.04 -18.60 -25.05
N GLU A 65 13.52 -18.51 -23.82
CA GLU A 65 13.37 -19.57 -22.80
C GLU A 65 11.90 -19.72 -22.37
N ASP A 66 11.18 -18.61 -22.24
CA ASP A 66 9.74 -18.60 -21.90
C ASP A 66 8.93 -19.30 -23.02
N ILE A 67 9.21 -18.95 -24.27
CA ILE A 67 8.54 -19.56 -25.44
C ILE A 67 8.85 -21.06 -25.53
N GLU A 68 10.08 -21.47 -25.29
CA GLU A 68 10.44 -22.92 -25.33
C GLU A 68 9.75 -23.69 -24.19
N TYR A 69 9.66 -23.09 -22.99
CA TYR A 69 8.89 -23.67 -21.88
C TYR A 69 7.41 -23.84 -22.25
N LEU A 70 6.77 -22.78 -22.79
CA LEU A 70 5.36 -22.83 -23.19
C LEU A 70 5.11 -23.81 -24.31
N ARG A 71 6.04 -23.96 -25.27
CA ARG A 71 6.02 -25.01 -26.33
C ARG A 71 6.03 -26.39 -25.72
N GLY A 72 6.85 -26.61 -24.70
CA GLY A 72 6.94 -27.89 -23.99
C GLY A 72 5.66 -28.33 -23.30
N LEU A 73 4.77 -27.37 -22.94
CA LEU A 73 3.46 -27.69 -22.34
C LEU A 73 2.48 -28.34 -23.34
N LYS A 74 2.70 -28.20 -24.66
CA LYS A 74 1.84 -28.71 -25.74
C LYS A 74 0.37 -28.23 -25.68
N LEU A 75 0.14 -27.07 -25.08
CA LEU A 75 -1.17 -26.43 -24.98
C LEU A 75 -1.42 -25.43 -26.12
N PHE A 76 -0.37 -24.88 -26.70
CA PHE A 76 -0.39 -23.76 -27.61
C PHE A 76 0.24 -24.11 -28.96
N ASP A 77 -0.30 -23.58 -30.04
CA ASP A 77 0.31 -23.76 -31.38
C ASP A 77 1.42 -22.72 -31.64
N GLU A 78 2.26 -23.01 -32.66
CA GLU A 78 3.41 -22.17 -33.02
C GLU A 78 2.99 -20.75 -33.44
N GLY A 79 1.79 -20.58 -34.03
CA GLY A 79 1.27 -19.27 -34.40
C GLY A 79 1.03 -18.38 -33.18
N PHE A 80 0.44 -18.92 -32.13
CA PHE A 80 0.24 -18.19 -30.86
C PHE A 80 1.55 -17.92 -30.14
N LEU A 81 2.47 -18.92 -30.10
CA LEU A 81 3.79 -18.75 -29.49
C LEU A 81 4.59 -17.64 -30.19
N LYS A 82 4.46 -17.51 -31.52
CA LYS A 82 5.03 -16.39 -32.26
C LYS A 82 4.43 -15.06 -31.82
N VAL A 83 3.10 -14.97 -31.68
CA VAL A 83 2.44 -13.75 -31.19
C VAL A 83 2.94 -13.37 -29.79
N LEU A 84 3.11 -14.33 -28.89
CA LEU A 84 3.67 -14.07 -27.56
C LEU A 84 5.11 -13.54 -27.64
N SER A 85 5.96 -14.12 -28.51
CA SER A 85 7.36 -13.68 -28.65
C SER A 85 7.53 -12.25 -29.17
N GLU A 86 6.51 -11.69 -29.81
CA GLU A 86 6.48 -10.32 -30.33
C GLU A 86 5.72 -9.36 -29.39
N MET A 87 5.15 -9.90 -28.31
CA MET A 87 4.27 -9.14 -27.41
C MET A 87 5.04 -8.14 -26.55
N HIS A 88 4.48 -6.93 -26.49
CA HIS A 88 4.84 -5.88 -25.55
C HIS A 88 3.57 -5.08 -25.25
N PHE A 89 3.57 -4.29 -24.21
CA PHE A 89 2.40 -3.49 -23.85
C PHE A 89 2.28 -2.26 -24.76
N THR A 90 1.11 -2.08 -25.38
CA THR A 90 0.82 -0.98 -26.32
C THR A 90 -0.36 -0.10 -25.88
N GLY A 91 -0.98 -0.44 -24.76
CA GLY A 91 -2.20 0.19 -24.27
C GLY A 91 -2.00 1.48 -23.49
N GLU A 92 -3.08 1.87 -22.81
CA GLU A 92 -3.16 3.01 -21.89
C GLU A 92 -3.34 2.50 -20.47
N VAL A 93 -2.66 3.13 -19.53
CA VAL A 93 -2.84 2.91 -18.08
C VAL A 93 -3.02 4.24 -17.39
N TYR A 94 -4.10 4.35 -16.62
CA TYR A 94 -4.33 5.44 -15.70
C TYR A 94 -4.35 4.89 -14.28
N ALA A 95 -3.78 5.58 -13.32
CA ALA A 95 -3.71 5.13 -11.94
C ALA A 95 -3.83 6.27 -10.94
N ILE A 96 -4.28 5.94 -9.72
CA ILE A 96 -4.19 6.85 -8.58
C ILE A 96 -2.73 6.87 -8.10
N PRO A 97 -2.11 8.05 -7.89
CA PRO A 97 -0.74 8.16 -7.40
C PRO A 97 -0.53 7.48 -6.04
N GLU A 98 0.67 6.92 -5.84
CA GLU A 98 1.04 6.32 -4.55
C GLU A 98 0.98 7.35 -3.41
N GLY A 99 0.63 6.87 -2.22
CA GLY A 99 0.44 7.70 -1.03
C GLY A 99 -0.95 8.31 -0.92
N THR A 100 -1.79 8.21 -1.97
CA THR A 100 -3.17 8.69 -1.91
C THR A 100 -4.02 7.77 -1.03
N PRO A 101 -4.80 8.31 -0.05
CA PRO A 101 -5.84 7.55 0.63
C PRO A 101 -6.93 7.16 -0.37
N VAL A 102 -7.28 5.88 -0.41
CA VAL A 102 -8.26 5.30 -1.32
C VAL A 102 -9.26 4.43 -0.56
N PHE A 103 -10.40 4.14 -1.20
CA PHE A 103 -11.53 3.48 -0.55
C PHE A 103 -12.09 2.35 -1.42
N PRO A 104 -12.92 1.45 -0.85
CA PRO A 104 -13.54 0.37 -1.59
C PRO A 104 -14.27 0.83 -2.86
N TYR A 105 -14.16 0.03 -3.93
CA TYR A 105 -14.78 0.22 -5.26
C TYR A 105 -14.24 1.36 -6.11
N GLU A 106 -13.26 2.12 -5.64
CA GLU A 106 -12.58 3.10 -6.47
C GLU A 106 -11.70 2.41 -7.52
N PRO A 107 -11.71 2.85 -8.78
CA PRO A 107 -10.78 2.36 -9.78
C PRO A 107 -9.36 2.87 -9.44
N LEU A 108 -8.53 2.02 -8.81
CA LEU A 108 -7.15 2.35 -8.44
C LEU A 108 -6.24 2.43 -9.66
N VAL A 109 -6.44 1.51 -10.59
CA VAL A 109 -5.75 1.43 -11.88
C VAL A 109 -6.78 1.06 -12.94
N ARG A 110 -6.79 1.79 -14.04
CA ARG A 110 -7.60 1.53 -15.22
C ARG A 110 -6.67 1.19 -16.38
N VAL A 111 -6.86 0.02 -16.98
CA VAL A 111 -6.09 -0.46 -18.13
C VAL A 111 -7.01 -0.49 -19.33
N LYS A 112 -6.62 0.15 -20.43
CA LYS A 112 -7.25 0.04 -21.75
C LYS A 112 -6.20 -0.40 -22.75
N ALA A 113 -6.34 -1.59 -23.30
CA ALA A 113 -5.34 -2.19 -24.19
C ALA A 113 -5.98 -3.23 -25.13
N PRO A 114 -5.25 -3.71 -26.15
CA PRO A 114 -5.62 -4.93 -26.85
C PRO A 114 -5.93 -6.04 -25.84
N ILE A 115 -7.01 -6.78 -26.06
CA ILE A 115 -7.60 -7.69 -25.06
C ILE A 115 -6.61 -8.69 -24.48
N MET A 116 -5.64 -9.16 -25.29
CA MET A 116 -4.63 -10.09 -24.82
C MET A 116 -3.64 -9.42 -23.85
N GLU A 117 -3.22 -8.20 -24.14
CA GLU A 117 -2.34 -7.42 -23.27
C GLU A 117 -3.06 -7.04 -21.96
N ALA A 118 -4.30 -6.55 -22.08
CA ALA A 118 -5.13 -6.21 -20.93
C ALA A 118 -5.39 -7.42 -20.02
N GLN A 119 -5.50 -8.63 -20.61
CA GLN A 119 -5.69 -9.87 -19.86
C GLN A 119 -4.42 -10.33 -19.15
N LEU A 120 -3.26 -10.24 -19.83
CA LEU A 120 -1.98 -10.72 -19.29
C LEU A 120 -1.58 -10.02 -17.99
N VAL A 121 -1.83 -8.71 -17.89
CA VAL A 121 -1.33 -7.89 -16.77
C VAL A 121 -2.04 -8.15 -15.44
N GLU A 122 -3.20 -8.80 -15.42
CA GLU A 122 -4.06 -8.98 -14.24
C GLU A 122 -3.29 -9.49 -13.03
N THR A 123 -2.72 -10.70 -13.12
CA THR A 123 -2.14 -11.39 -11.95
C THR A 123 -1.00 -10.63 -11.31
N THR A 124 -0.03 -10.20 -12.11
CA THR A 124 1.15 -9.49 -11.60
C THR A 124 0.79 -8.11 -11.07
N LEU A 125 -0.09 -7.38 -11.78
CA LEU A 125 -0.57 -6.07 -11.33
C LEU A 125 -1.28 -6.17 -9.97
N LEU A 126 -2.18 -7.14 -9.82
CA LEU A 126 -2.87 -7.38 -8.55
C LEU A 126 -1.91 -7.80 -7.44
N ASN A 127 -0.95 -8.67 -7.70
CA ASN A 127 0.04 -9.09 -6.71
C ASN A 127 0.84 -7.89 -6.17
N ILE A 128 1.30 -7.02 -7.05
CA ILE A 128 2.08 -5.83 -6.70
C ILE A 128 1.23 -4.84 -5.90
N ILE A 129 0.09 -4.42 -6.44
CA ILE A 129 -0.76 -3.39 -5.85
C ILE A 129 -1.35 -3.87 -4.51
N ASN A 130 -1.85 -5.11 -4.45
CA ASN A 130 -2.42 -5.65 -3.22
C ASN A 130 -1.42 -5.68 -2.07
N HIS A 131 -0.21 -6.21 -2.32
CA HIS A 131 0.80 -6.34 -1.27
C HIS A 131 1.27 -4.98 -0.76
N GLN A 132 1.73 -4.10 -1.66
CA GLN A 132 2.31 -2.82 -1.23
C GLN A 132 1.26 -1.89 -0.62
N THR A 133 0.05 -1.85 -1.16
CA THR A 133 -1.09 -1.08 -0.62
C THR A 133 -1.45 -1.56 0.79
N LEU A 134 -1.47 -2.88 1.00
CA LEU A 134 -1.77 -3.49 2.29
C LEU A 134 -0.74 -3.09 3.35
N ILE A 135 0.56 -3.19 3.03
CA ILE A 135 1.64 -2.85 3.96
C ILE A 135 1.71 -1.34 4.23
N ALA A 136 1.54 -0.50 3.21
CA ALA A 136 1.48 0.95 3.39
C ALA A 136 0.34 1.37 4.32
N THR A 137 -0.82 0.74 4.17
CA THR A 137 -1.99 0.97 5.03
C THR A 137 -1.71 0.57 6.47
N LYS A 138 -1.17 -0.65 6.70
CA LYS A 138 -0.81 -1.13 8.04
C LYS A 138 0.22 -0.22 8.70
N ALA A 139 1.26 0.18 7.96
CA ALA A 139 2.27 1.11 8.44
C ALA A 139 1.68 2.49 8.82
N SER A 140 0.80 3.03 8.00
CA SER A 140 0.10 4.30 8.27
C SER A 140 -0.69 4.26 9.58
N ARG A 141 -1.35 3.16 9.89
CA ARG A 141 -2.08 2.95 11.15
C ARG A 141 -1.14 2.88 12.35
N VAL A 142 -0.01 2.19 12.20
CA VAL A 142 1.04 2.12 13.24
C VAL A 142 1.63 3.51 13.50
N VAL A 143 1.93 4.27 12.45
CA VAL A 143 2.43 5.65 12.55
C VAL A 143 1.40 6.57 13.21
N TYR A 144 0.13 6.44 12.87
CA TYR A 144 -0.94 7.19 13.53
C TYR A 144 -1.02 6.88 15.03
N ALA A 145 -0.88 5.60 15.42
CA ALA A 145 -0.87 5.20 16.83
C ALA A 145 0.35 5.75 17.60
N ALA A 146 1.48 5.87 16.92
CA ALA A 146 2.71 6.42 17.51
C ALA A 146 2.59 7.91 17.87
N ASP A 147 1.64 8.65 17.23
CA ASP A 147 1.25 10.02 17.61
C ASP A 147 2.46 10.92 17.89
N GLY A 148 3.26 11.16 16.86
CA GLY A 148 4.50 11.95 16.90
C GLY A 148 5.77 11.17 17.23
N GLY A 149 5.68 9.94 17.73
CA GLY A 149 6.84 9.05 17.87
C GLY A 149 7.31 8.52 16.51
N ALA A 150 8.63 8.37 16.32
CA ALA A 150 9.16 7.79 15.09
C ALA A 150 8.87 6.28 15.01
N VAL A 151 8.48 5.80 13.83
CA VAL A 151 8.29 4.36 13.57
C VAL A 151 9.36 3.87 12.60
N LEU A 152 10.05 2.79 12.98
CA LEU A 152 11.07 2.11 12.18
C LEU A 152 10.54 0.77 11.70
N GLU A 153 10.73 0.46 10.43
CA GLU A 153 10.37 -0.83 9.85
C GLU A 153 11.47 -1.87 10.17
N PHE A 154 11.14 -2.88 10.99
CA PHE A 154 12.06 -3.94 11.46
C PHE A 154 11.58 -5.34 11.08
N GLY A 155 10.81 -5.47 10.00
CA GLY A 155 10.12 -6.70 9.64
C GLY A 155 10.84 -7.62 8.65
N LEU A 156 11.96 -7.21 8.03
CA LEU A 156 12.61 -7.94 6.94
C LEU A 156 12.69 -9.47 7.16
N ARG A 157 13.18 -9.91 8.32
CA ARG A 157 13.35 -11.35 8.65
C ARG A 157 12.03 -12.11 8.88
N ARG A 158 10.89 -11.41 8.88
CA ARG A 158 9.53 -11.95 9.10
C ARG A 158 8.64 -11.87 7.88
N ALA A 159 9.08 -11.17 6.84
CA ALA A 159 8.35 -11.05 5.58
C ALA A 159 8.19 -12.41 4.87
N GLN A 160 7.14 -12.54 4.07
CA GLN A 160 6.84 -13.75 3.30
C GLN A 160 7.67 -13.83 2.00
N GLY A 161 8.97 -13.85 2.15
CA GLY A 161 9.94 -13.94 1.07
C GLY A 161 10.75 -12.65 0.84
N PRO A 162 11.84 -12.74 0.07
CA PRO A 162 12.78 -11.61 -0.11
C PRO A 162 12.12 -10.40 -0.77
N ASP A 163 11.31 -10.62 -1.81
CA ASP A 163 10.61 -9.55 -2.52
C ASP A 163 9.60 -8.85 -1.58
N ALA A 164 8.84 -9.63 -0.79
CA ALA A 164 7.92 -9.09 0.21
C ALA A 164 8.64 -8.25 1.27
N GLY A 165 9.85 -8.64 1.67
CA GLY A 165 10.68 -7.86 2.59
C GLY A 165 11.15 -6.54 2.00
N THR A 166 11.51 -6.52 0.73
CA THR A 166 12.04 -5.33 0.05
C THR A 166 10.92 -4.37 -0.36
N TYR A 167 9.88 -4.87 -1.04
CA TYR A 167 8.72 -4.06 -1.40
C TYR A 167 7.89 -3.63 -0.19
N GLY A 168 7.83 -4.49 0.84
CA GLY A 168 7.16 -4.15 2.10
C GLY A 168 7.87 -3.04 2.85
N ALA A 169 9.20 -3.00 2.87
CA ALA A 169 9.97 -1.89 3.46
C ALA A 169 9.68 -0.57 2.71
N ARG A 170 9.68 -0.58 1.36
CA ARG A 170 9.28 0.57 0.55
C ARG A 170 7.87 1.06 0.91
N ALA A 171 6.92 0.14 0.95
CA ALA A 171 5.52 0.45 1.26
C ALA A 171 5.36 0.99 2.69
N ALA A 172 6.12 0.48 3.66
CA ALA A 172 6.10 0.98 5.04
C ALA A 172 6.60 2.43 5.13
N ILE A 173 7.62 2.81 4.33
CA ILE A 173 8.06 4.21 4.24
C ILE A 173 6.95 5.08 3.65
N ILE A 174 6.27 4.66 2.58
CA ILE A 174 5.11 5.37 2.02
C ILE A 174 4.01 5.56 3.08
N GLY A 175 3.78 4.54 3.90
CA GLY A 175 2.83 4.59 5.03
C GLY A 175 3.26 5.47 6.20
N GLY A 176 4.47 6.06 6.16
CA GLY A 176 4.93 7.05 7.14
C GLY A 176 6.08 6.58 8.05
N CYS A 177 6.61 5.37 7.89
CA CYS A 177 7.80 4.95 8.62
C CYS A 177 8.99 5.87 8.27
N SER A 178 9.81 6.19 9.27
CA SER A 178 10.94 7.12 9.11
C SER A 178 12.18 6.44 8.51
N SER A 179 12.32 5.13 8.67
CA SER A 179 13.45 4.34 8.18
C SER A 179 13.14 2.85 8.19
N THR A 180 14.02 2.06 7.59
CA THR A 180 13.95 0.59 7.60
C THR A 180 15.26 -0.04 8.06
N SER A 181 15.22 -1.26 8.58
CA SER A 181 16.42 -2.06 8.84
C SER A 181 16.93 -2.79 7.58
N ASN A 182 16.20 -2.74 6.48
CA ASN A 182 16.52 -3.43 5.24
C ASN A 182 17.55 -2.64 4.42
N VAL A 183 18.79 -3.08 4.46
CA VAL A 183 19.92 -2.42 3.76
C VAL A 183 19.70 -2.39 2.25
N LEU A 184 19.14 -3.46 1.67
CA LEU A 184 18.83 -3.51 0.23
C LEU A 184 17.74 -2.49 -0.14
N ALA A 185 16.70 -2.36 0.67
CA ALA A 185 15.67 -1.35 0.44
C ALA A 185 16.25 0.07 0.56
N GLY A 186 17.16 0.30 1.52
CA GLY A 186 17.92 1.55 1.62
C GLY A 186 18.66 1.89 0.33
N GLN A 187 19.36 0.91 -0.23
CA GLN A 187 20.11 1.07 -1.49
C GLN A 187 19.23 1.31 -2.72
N LEU A 188 18.13 0.53 -2.83
CA LEU A 188 17.27 0.58 -4.03
C LEU A 188 16.39 1.83 -4.09
N TYR A 189 15.94 2.32 -2.93
CA TYR A 189 14.94 3.38 -2.84
C TYR A 189 15.46 4.67 -2.22
N ASP A 190 16.75 4.75 -1.94
CA ASP A 190 17.39 5.90 -1.28
C ASP A 190 16.67 6.35 -0.01
N VAL A 191 16.29 5.38 0.83
CA VAL A 191 15.61 5.63 2.10
C VAL A 191 16.55 5.40 3.29
N ALA A 192 16.31 6.13 4.38
CA ALA A 192 17.09 6.01 5.58
C ALA A 192 17.08 4.58 6.14
N ILE A 193 18.25 4.07 6.49
CA ILE A 193 18.38 2.80 7.20
C ILE A 193 18.67 3.06 8.67
N ALA A 194 18.11 2.24 9.56
CA ALA A 194 18.34 2.30 10.99
C ALA A 194 18.42 0.89 11.59
N GLY A 195 19.24 0.78 12.60
CA GLY A 195 19.44 -0.47 13.33
C GLY A 195 20.37 -0.22 14.51
N THR A 196 20.45 -1.21 15.38
CA THR A 196 21.35 -1.22 16.53
C THR A 196 22.07 -2.57 16.57
N HIS A 197 22.55 -3.00 17.71
CA HIS A 197 23.04 -4.35 17.90
C HIS A 197 21.94 -5.30 18.41
N ALA A 198 22.18 -6.60 18.36
CA ALA A 198 21.33 -7.64 18.91
C ALA A 198 21.85 -8.14 20.26
N HIS A 199 21.07 -8.93 20.99
CA HIS A 199 21.49 -9.60 22.26
C HIS A 199 22.77 -10.43 22.08
N SER A 200 22.96 -11.08 20.92
CA SER A 200 24.17 -11.84 20.60
C SER A 200 25.46 -11.01 20.67
N TRP A 201 25.40 -9.71 20.34
CA TRP A 201 26.53 -8.81 20.54
C TRP A 201 26.89 -8.69 22.02
N VAL A 202 25.90 -8.44 22.88
CA VAL A 202 26.12 -8.33 24.33
C VAL A 202 26.66 -9.65 24.88
N MET A 203 26.12 -10.77 24.46
CA MET A 203 26.52 -12.12 24.89
C MET A 203 27.90 -12.54 24.41
N SER A 204 28.47 -11.90 23.39
CA SER A 204 29.82 -12.22 22.87
C SER A 204 30.97 -11.59 23.65
N PHE A 205 30.68 -10.75 24.65
CA PHE A 205 31.69 -10.12 25.50
C PHE A 205 31.66 -10.72 26.92
N PRO A 206 32.77 -10.59 27.68
CA PRO A 206 32.85 -11.10 29.05
C PRO A 206 31.81 -10.48 30.00
N THR A 207 31.50 -9.20 29.80
CA THR A 207 30.42 -8.49 30.54
C THR A 207 29.59 -7.61 29.62
N GLU A 208 28.37 -7.32 30.03
CA GLU A 208 27.47 -6.38 29.35
C GLU A 208 28.11 -4.99 29.22
N LEU A 209 28.82 -4.53 30.26
CA LEU A 209 29.51 -3.24 30.24
C LEU A 209 30.60 -3.21 29.17
N ASP A 210 31.38 -4.29 29.01
CA ASP A 210 32.41 -4.37 27.98
C ASP A 210 31.82 -4.32 26.58
N ALA A 211 30.68 -5.01 26.36
CA ALA A 211 29.94 -4.97 25.10
C ALA A 211 29.47 -3.54 24.77
N PHE A 212 28.93 -2.82 25.75
CA PHE A 212 28.44 -1.47 25.58
C PHE A 212 29.58 -0.48 25.30
N ARG A 213 30.73 -0.59 26.00
CA ARG A 213 31.92 0.20 25.72
C ARG A 213 32.47 -0.04 24.33
N ALA A 214 32.59 -1.31 23.92
CA ALA A 214 33.03 -1.67 22.58
C ALA A 214 32.12 -1.09 21.49
N TYR A 215 30.81 -1.09 21.69
CA TYR A 215 29.85 -0.51 20.75
C TYR A 215 29.97 1.03 20.70
N ALA A 216 30.12 1.67 21.87
CA ALA A 216 30.29 3.11 21.99
C ALA A 216 31.60 3.61 21.38
N ASP A 217 32.71 2.85 21.49
CA ASP A 217 33.99 3.20 20.86
C ASP A 217 33.94 3.16 19.33
N ILE A 218 33.12 2.25 18.75
CA ILE A 218 32.94 2.13 17.28
C ILE A 218 31.93 3.16 16.75
N PHE A 219 30.85 3.40 17.49
CA PHE A 219 29.73 4.24 17.07
C PHE A 219 29.38 5.33 18.09
N PRO A 220 30.34 6.25 18.41
CA PRO A 220 30.16 7.19 19.52
C PRO A 220 29.00 8.18 19.32
N ASP A 221 28.75 8.63 18.08
CA ASP A 221 27.71 9.63 17.76
C ASP A 221 26.34 8.98 17.40
N SER A 222 26.27 7.65 17.29
CA SER A 222 25.07 6.89 17.03
C SER A 222 24.85 5.76 18.05
N CYS A 223 25.44 5.89 19.24
CA CYS A 223 25.41 4.88 20.29
C CYS A 223 24.00 4.70 20.85
N MET A 224 23.39 3.58 20.51
CA MET A 224 22.10 3.09 21.01
C MET A 224 22.33 1.72 21.64
N LEU A 225 22.05 1.58 22.94
CA LEU A 225 22.35 0.38 23.70
C LEU A 225 21.11 -0.45 24.00
N LEU A 226 21.12 -1.73 23.64
CA LEU A 226 20.09 -2.71 23.95
C LEU A 226 20.30 -3.21 25.38
N VAL A 227 19.40 -2.83 26.30
CA VAL A 227 19.64 -2.91 27.75
C VAL A 227 18.91 -4.05 28.47
N ASP A 228 18.22 -4.90 27.73
CA ASP A 228 17.38 -5.97 28.28
C ASP A 228 17.91 -7.39 28.00
N THR A 229 19.25 -7.52 27.81
CA THR A 229 19.87 -8.84 27.62
C THR A 229 19.84 -9.69 28.89
N TYR A 230 20.02 -9.07 30.06
CA TYR A 230 20.04 -9.78 31.36
C TYR A 230 19.01 -9.19 32.34
N ASP A 231 19.33 -8.08 33.02
CA ASP A 231 18.41 -7.38 33.92
C ASP A 231 18.37 -5.90 33.55
N THR A 232 17.26 -5.49 32.98
CA THR A 232 17.07 -4.13 32.42
C THR A 232 17.40 -3.05 33.45
N LEU A 233 16.86 -3.12 34.66
CA LEU A 233 16.95 -2.04 35.65
C LEU A 233 18.14 -2.15 36.60
N LYS A 234 18.65 -3.38 36.88
CA LYS A 234 19.76 -3.57 37.78
C LYS A 234 21.14 -3.58 37.06
N SER A 235 21.14 -3.92 35.77
CA SER A 235 22.34 -4.06 34.97
C SER A 235 22.31 -3.15 33.73
N GLY A 236 21.37 -3.36 32.80
CA GLY A 236 21.35 -2.74 31.50
C GLY A 236 21.37 -1.21 31.54
N VAL A 237 20.35 -0.58 32.13
CA VAL A 237 20.28 0.89 32.23
C VAL A 237 21.42 1.50 33.05
N PRO A 238 21.80 0.94 34.21
CA PRO A 238 22.99 1.43 34.94
C PRO A 238 24.28 1.35 34.13
N ASN A 239 24.52 0.27 33.39
CA ASN A 239 25.72 0.14 32.56
C ASN A 239 25.65 1.09 31.33
N ALA A 240 24.50 1.30 30.76
CA ALA A 240 24.32 2.31 29.69
C ALA A 240 24.64 3.72 30.19
N ILE A 241 24.19 4.09 31.39
CA ILE A 241 24.49 5.40 32.00
C ILE A 241 26.02 5.57 32.20
N LYS A 242 26.73 4.55 32.67
CA LYS A 242 28.21 4.61 32.81
C LYS A 242 28.88 4.88 31.46
N VAL A 243 28.44 4.19 30.39
CA VAL A 243 28.98 4.38 29.04
C VAL A 243 28.61 5.75 28.49
N PHE A 244 27.45 6.28 28.81
CA PHE A 244 27.04 7.63 28.42
C PHE A 244 27.89 8.70 29.12
N ASP A 245 28.30 8.49 30.40
CA ASP A 245 29.24 9.36 31.10
C ASP A 245 30.62 9.35 30.42
N GLU A 246 31.09 8.16 30.00
CA GLU A 246 32.35 7.99 29.29
C GLU A 246 32.30 8.66 27.90
N LEU A 247 31.20 8.54 27.15
CA LEU A 247 31.00 9.23 25.87
C LEU A 247 30.97 10.76 26.05
N ARG A 248 30.23 11.26 27.04
CA ARG A 248 30.16 12.69 27.36
C ARG A 248 31.51 13.26 27.70
N ALA A 249 32.34 12.54 28.50
CA ALA A 249 33.69 12.93 28.82
C ALA A 249 34.61 13.03 27.58
N LYS A 250 34.33 12.25 26.54
CA LYS A 250 35.00 12.28 25.23
C LYS A 250 34.39 13.33 24.27
N GLY A 251 33.32 14.05 24.66
CA GLY A 251 32.67 15.09 23.86
C GLY A 251 31.54 14.59 22.94
N HIS A 252 31.11 13.34 23.09
CA HIS A 252 30.01 12.76 22.30
C HIS A 252 28.69 12.85 23.03
N LYS A 253 27.57 12.87 22.25
CA LYS A 253 26.22 12.87 22.79
C LYS A 253 25.57 11.49 22.58
N PRO A 254 25.27 10.71 23.66
CA PRO A 254 24.61 9.41 23.50
C PRO A 254 23.24 9.55 22.91
N VAL A 255 22.81 8.59 22.05
CA VAL A 255 21.51 8.60 21.38
C VAL A 255 20.42 8.07 22.30
N GLY A 256 20.65 6.96 23.00
CA GLY A 256 19.66 6.40 23.89
C GLY A 256 19.78 4.90 24.15
N ILE A 257 18.70 4.33 24.66
CA ILE A 257 18.57 2.91 25.00
C ILE A 257 17.45 2.25 24.20
N ARG A 258 17.53 0.92 24.04
CA ARG A 258 16.49 0.10 23.42
C ARG A 258 16.01 -0.97 24.38
N LEU A 259 14.68 -1.12 24.46
CA LEU A 259 13.92 -2.16 25.17
C LEU A 259 13.26 -3.07 24.12
N ASP A 260 13.45 -4.38 24.21
CA ASP A 260 12.95 -5.37 23.26
C ASP A 260 12.03 -6.43 23.91
N SER A 261 11.93 -6.41 25.24
CA SER A 261 11.19 -7.43 26.01
C SER A 261 10.61 -6.91 27.32
N GLY A 262 9.76 -7.73 27.95
CA GLY A 262 9.17 -7.47 29.25
C GLY A 262 8.04 -6.44 29.24
N ASP A 263 7.73 -5.86 30.38
CA ASP A 263 6.72 -4.81 30.53
C ASP A 263 7.27 -3.47 30.06
N LEU A 264 7.05 -3.16 28.78
CA LEU A 264 7.56 -1.96 28.12
C LEU A 264 7.02 -0.67 28.78
N ALA A 265 5.80 -0.66 29.31
CA ALA A 265 5.24 0.49 29.98
C ALA A 265 5.96 0.77 31.30
N TYR A 266 6.19 -0.25 32.11
CA TYR A 266 6.92 -0.16 33.37
C TYR A 266 8.40 0.17 33.11
N PHE A 267 9.09 -0.60 32.27
CA PHE A 267 10.51 -0.42 32.02
C PHE A 267 10.84 0.94 31.40
N SER A 268 10.03 1.43 30.48
CA SER A 268 10.29 2.76 29.88
C SER A 268 10.14 3.90 30.89
N LYS A 269 9.19 3.82 31.82
CA LYS A 269 9.01 4.81 32.89
C LYS A 269 10.18 4.80 33.86
N GLU A 270 10.61 3.62 34.33
CA GLU A 270 11.73 3.50 35.25
C GLU A 270 13.07 3.88 34.58
N ALA A 271 13.31 3.41 33.35
CA ALA A 271 14.49 3.80 32.58
C ALA A 271 14.54 5.31 32.36
N ARG A 272 13.42 5.96 32.04
CA ARG A 272 13.34 7.43 31.89
C ARG A 272 13.71 8.14 33.20
N ARG A 273 13.17 7.67 34.33
CA ARG A 273 13.49 8.21 35.63
C ARG A 273 15.01 8.10 35.95
N MET A 274 15.61 6.96 35.63
CA MET A 274 17.04 6.74 35.86
C MET A 274 17.91 7.60 34.96
N LEU A 275 17.58 7.70 33.67
CA LEU A 275 18.27 8.55 32.70
C LEU A 275 18.18 10.04 33.08
N ASP A 276 16.98 10.52 33.49
CA ASP A 276 16.79 11.89 33.94
C ASP A 276 17.60 12.24 35.18
N ALA A 277 17.63 11.33 36.19
CA ALA A 277 18.41 11.47 37.39
C ALA A 277 19.93 11.53 37.12
N ALA A 278 20.39 10.87 36.05
CA ALA A 278 21.79 10.91 35.58
C ALA A 278 22.09 12.10 34.64
N GLY A 279 21.10 12.97 34.36
CA GLY A 279 21.29 14.13 33.50
C GLY A 279 21.22 13.84 31.99
N TYR A 280 20.49 12.79 31.58
CA TYR A 280 20.30 12.37 30.19
C TYR A 280 18.85 12.53 29.73
N GLN A 281 18.26 13.71 29.93
CA GLN A 281 16.86 14.04 29.53
C GLN A 281 16.65 13.89 28.02
N ASP A 282 17.68 14.14 27.21
CA ASP A 282 17.64 14.05 25.75
C ASP A 282 17.84 12.62 25.19
N ALA A 283 18.31 11.68 26.04
CA ALA A 283 18.50 10.30 25.60
C ALA A 283 17.14 9.66 25.29
N ARG A 284 16.99 9.10 24.08
CA ARG A 284 15.75 8.51 23.61
C ARG A 284 15.57 7.10 24.13
N ILE A 285 14.30 6.70 24.32
CA ILE A 285 13.93 5.33 24.63
C ILE A 285 13.26 4.72 23.40
N PHE A 286 13.88 3.68 22.85
CA PHE A 286 13.36 2.88 21.76
C PHE A 286 12.66 1.64 22.33
N ALA A 287 11.54 1.27 21.74
CA ALA A 287 10.90 -0.01 22.03
C ALA A 287 10.76 -0.82 20.76
N SER A 288 10.98 -2.11 20.88
CA SER A 288 10.67 -3.12 19.87
C SER A 288 10.07 -4.33 20.59
N SER A 289 9.57 -5.28 19.91
CA SER A 289 8.88 -6.50 20.30
C SER A 289 7.65 -6.68 19.40
N ASP A 290 6.64 -7.45 19.78
CA ASP A 290 5.42 -7.71 18.97
C ASP A 290 4.46 -6.49 18.94
N LEU A 291 4.96 -5.35 18.46
CA LEU A 291 4.23 -4.09 18.39
C LEU A 291 3.29 -4.03 17.19
N ASP A 292 2.15 -3.39 17.40
CA ASP A 292 1.21 -2.95 16.38
C ASP A 292 0.52 -1.65 16.83
N GLU A 293 -0.41 -1.13 16.02
CA GLU A 293 -1.16 0.08 16.32
C GLU A 293 -1.98 0.00 17.63
N TYR A 294 -2.43 -1.20 18.00
CA TYR A 294 -3.22 -1.40 19.22
C TYR A 294 -2.33 -1.40 20.46
N VAL A 295 -1.23 -2.16 20.41
CA VAL A 295 -0.24 -2.24 21.49
C VAL A 295 0.41 -0.87 21.75
N ILE A 296 0.81 -0.17 20.69
CA ILE A 296 1.42 1.18 20.81
C ILE A 296 0.45 2.15 21.49
N ARG A 297 -0.81 2.18 21.06
CA ARG A 297 -1.82 3.03 21.67
C ARG A 297 -2.05 2.71 23.14
N GLU A 298 -2.10 1.43 23.48
CA GLU A 298 -2.28 0.97 24.84
C GLU A 298 -1.09 1.32 25.74
N LEU A 299 0.14 1.10 25.27
CA LEU A 299 1.35 1.50 25.98
C LEU A 299 1.38 3.02 26.26
N LYS A 300 0.97 3.84 25.29
CA LYS A 300 0.85 5.30 25.49
C LYS A 300 -0.21 5.66 26.53
N ALA A 301 -1.36 4.99 26.51
CA ALA A 301 -2.42 5.19 27.51
C ALA A 301 -1.95 4.81 28.91
N GLN A 302 -1.08 3.82 29.06
CA GLN A 302 -0.43 3.43 30.31
C GLN A 302 0.70 4.38 30.75
N GLY A 303 0.99 5.41 29.94
CA GLY A 303 2.02 6.41 30.24
C GLY A 303 3.45 5.97 29.95
N ALA A 304 3.64 5.01 29.05
CA ALA A 304 4.96 4.60 28.57
C ALA A 304 5.76 5.82 28.03
N ARG A 305 7.06 5.83 28.29
CA ARG A 305 7.99 6.88 27.90
C ARG A 305 8.88 6.41 26.76
N ILE A 306 8.26 6.21 25.59
CA ILE A 306 8.89 5.66 24.39
C ILE A 306 8.83 6.70 23.29
N ASP A 307 9.98 7.00 22.69
CA ASP A 307 10.16 8.02 21.65
C ASP A 307 10.18 7.41 20.26
N VAL A 308 10.62 6.14 20.13
CA VAL A 308 10.81 5.47 18.86
C VAL A 308 10.33 4.01 18.94
N TRP A 309 9.62 3.59 17.91
CA TRP A 309 8.95 2.30 17.82
C TRP A 309 9.54 1.47 16.68
N GLY A 310 10.21 0.36 16.99
CA GLY A 310 10.70 -0.61 16.02
C GLY A 310 9.63 -1.69 15.78
N VAL A 311 8.91 -1.61 14.68
CA VAL A 311 7.78 -2.50 14.38
C VAL A 311 8.16 -3.50 13.31
N GLY A 312 7.99 -4.78 13.58
CA GLY A 312 8.43 -5.86 12.70
C GLY A 312 7.29 -6.69 12.15
N THR A 313 7.08 -7.88 12.75
CA THR A 313 6.22 -8.95 12.25
C THR A 313 4.83 -8.49 11.86
N LYS A 314 4.11 -7.84 12.77
CA LYS A 314 2.71 -7.48 12.55
C LYS A 314 2.50 -6.43 11.47
N MET A 315 3.51 -5.59 11.21
CA MET A 315 3.47 -4.60 10.14
C MET A 315 3.80 -5.23 8.78
N ILE A 316 4.96 -5.91 8.66
CA ILE A 316 5.43 -6.42 7.37
C ILE A 316 4.59 -7.57 6.81
N THR A 317 3.84 -8.27 7.66
CA THR A 317 2.93 -9.35 7.26
C THR A 317 1.48 -8.89 7.18
N SER A 318 1.17 -7.65 7.57
CA SER A 318 -0.20 -7.20 7.81
C SER A 318 -1.01 -8.25 8.57
N TYR A 319 -0.52 -8.63 9.74
CA TYR A 319 -0.86 -9.86 10.48
C TYR A 319 -2.37 -10.12 10.62
N ASP A 320 -3.15 -9.10 10.87
CA ASP A 320 -4.61 -9.18 11.10
C ASP A 320 -5.41 -9.23 9.78
N TRP A 321 -4.78 -8.89 8.65
CA TRP A 321 -5.42 -8.86 7.34
C TRP A 321 -4.40 -9.18 6.25
N PRO A 322 -4.19 -10.46 5.92
CA PRO A 322 -3.04 -10.89 5.10
C PRO A 322 -3.20 -10.60 3.60
N ALA A 323 -4.39 -10.20 3.15
CA ALA A 323 -4.67 -9.92 1.74
C ALA A 323 -5.66 -8.77 1.58
N LEU A 324 -5.36 -7.79 0.71
CA LEU A 324 -6.26 -6.68 0.42
C LEU A 324 -7.55 -7.12 -0.30
N GLY A 325 -7.48 -8.22 -1.06
CA GLY A 325 -8.62 -8.72 -1.82
C GLY A 325 -8.97 -7.87 -3.04
N GLY A 326 -7.99 -7.20 -3.61
CA GLY A 326 -8.14 -6.46 -4.86
C GLY A 326 -8.51 -7.38 -6.01
N VAL A 327 -9.26 -6.84 -6.95
CA VAL A 327 -9.78 -7.53 -8.14
C VAL A 327 -9.52 -6.71 -9.39
N TYR A 328 -9.47 -7.40 -10.53
CA TYR A 328 -9.34 -6.84 -11.87
C TYR A 328 -10.57 -7.22 -12.67
N LYS A 329 -11.37 -6.25 -13.12
CA LYS A 329 -12.67 -6.55 -13.75
C LYS A 329 -12.87 -5.75 -15.01
N MET A 330 -13.27 -6.45 -16.08
CA MET A 330 -13.66 -5.83 -17.35
C MET A 330 -14.86 -4.91 -17.11
N SER A 331 -14.76 -3.69 -17.62
CA SER A 331 -15.80 -2.67 -17.53
C SER A 331 -16.29 -2.20 -18.90
N ALA A 332 -15.53 -2.40 -19.96
CA ALA A 332 -15.95 -2.17 -21.34
C ALA A 332 -15.12 -3.01 -22.32
N GLU A 333 -15.67 -3.22 -23.50
CA GLU A 333 -15.00 -3.77 -24.67
C GLU A 333 -15.10 -2.79 -25.83
N ILE A 334 -14.09 -2.73 -26.68
CA ILE A 334 -14.06 -1.88 -27.86
C ILE A 334 -13.82 -2.75 -29.08
N VAL A 335 -14.82 -2.85 -29.94
CA VAL A 335 -14.79 -3.59 -31.21
C VAL A 335 -15.09 -2.62 -32.34
N ASP A 336 -14.24 -2.59 -33.36
CA ASP A 336 -14.35 -1.68 -34.51
C ASP A 336 -14.55 -0.20 -34.10
N GLY A 337 -13.88 0.21 -33.03
CA GLY A 337 -13.95 1.60 -32.51
C GLY A 337 -15.21 1.91 -31.69
N LYS A 338 -16.15 0.97 -31.55
CA LYS A 338 -17.37 1.13 -30.74
C LYS A 338 -17.13 0.57 -29.34
N MET A 339 -17.23 1.43 -28.33
CA MET A 339 -17.19 1.01 -26.93
C MET A 339 -18.55 0.46 -26.48
N THR A 340 -18.53 -0.75 -25.92
CA THR A 340 -19.66 -1.41 -25.31
C THR A 340 -19.38 -1.61 -23.82
N PRO A 341 -20.12 -0.96 -22.91
CA PRO A 341 -20.00 -1.16 -21.48
C PRO A 341 -20.28 -2.62 -21.11
N LYS A 342 -19.53 -3.13 -20.13
CA LYS A 342 -19.71 -4.50 -19.61
C LYS A 342 -19.95 -4.44 -18.10
N ILE A 343 -20.88 -5.26 -17.64
CA ILE A 343 -21.22 -5.38 -16.23
C ILE A 343 -21.21 -6.85 -15.81
N LYS A 344 -20.62 -7.14 -14.66
CA LYS A 344 -20.80 -8.45 -14.03
C LYS A 344 -21.98 -8.39 -13.07
N ILE A 345 -23.04 -9.12 -13.39
CA ILE A 345 -24.18 -9.34 -12.50
C ILE A 345 -23.90 -10.59 -11.66
N SER A 346 -24.23 -10.55 -10.39
CA SER A 346 -24.00 -11.64 -9.44
C SER A 346 -25.11 -11.64 -8.41
N GLU A 347 -25.48 -12.82 -7.91
CA GLU A 347 -26.40 -12.97 -6.77
C GLU A 347 -25.91 -12.23 -5.51
N ASN A 348 -24.58 -12.07 -5.35
CA ASN A 348 -24.01 -11.26 -4.29
C ASN A 348 -23.88 -9.79 -4.75
N PRO A 349 -24.66 -8.85 -4.17
CA PRO A 349 -24.61 -7.43 -4.55
C PRO A 349 -23.23 -6.80 -4.44
N ALA A 350 -22.38 -7.26 -3.50
CA ALA A 350 -21.00 -6.79 -3.34
C ALA A 350 -20.08 -7.15 -4.52
N LYS A 351 -20.51 -8.08 -5.40
CA LYS A 351 -19.78 -8.47 -6.62
C LYS A 351 -20.29 -7.78 -7.89
N LEU A 352 -21.31 -6.94 -7.79
CA LEU A 352 -21.80 -6.13 -8.88
C LEU A 352 -20.76 -5.06 -9.24
N THR A 353 -20.38 -4.97 -10.53
CA THR A 353 -19.35 -4.02 -10.98
C THR A 353 -19.97 -2.73 -11.52
N ASN A 354 -19.17 -1.68 -11.64
CA ASN A 354 -19.54 -0.44 -12.33
C ASN A 354 -19.10 -0.52 -13.79
N PRO A 355 -19.99 -0.39 -14.77
CA PRO A 355 -19.67 -0.49 -16.19
C PRO A 355 -19.02 0.76 -16.77
N GLY A 356 -18.44 0.63 -17.96
CA GLY A 356 -17.97 1.74 -18.78
C GLY A 356 -16.53 2.19 -18.48
N TYR A 357 -16.06 3.16 -19.23
CA TYR A 357 -14.75 3.81 -19.08
C TYR A 357 -14.90 4.96 -18.08
N LYS A 358 -14.23 4.87 -16.93
CA LYS A 358 -14.56 5.68 -15.75
C LYS A 358 -13.42 6.58 -15.31
N LYS A 359 -13.79 7.68 -14.67
CA LYS A 359 -12.93 8.58 -13.87
C LYS A 359 -13.35 8.52 -12.41
N ILE A 360 -12.50 9.03 -11.55
CA ILE A 360 -12.82 9.24 -10.15
C ILE A 360 -12.39 10.65 -9.72
N TYR A 361 -13.28 11.33 -9.02
CA TYR A 361 -13.04 12.67 -8.48
C TYR A 361 -13.20 12.65 -6.98
N ARG A 362 -12.27 13.26 -6.24
CA ARG A 362 -12.44 13.60 -4.83
C ARG A 362 -12.98 15.01 -4.70
N LEU A 363 -14.04 15.14 -3.93
CA LEU A 363 -14.72 16.41 -3.65
C LEU A 363 -14.20 16.97 -2.32
N TYR A 364 -13.70 18.18 -2.34
CA TYR A 364 -13.18 18.88 -1.16
C TYR A 364 -14.05 20.10 -0.83
N GLY A 365 -14.27 20.35 0.46
CA GLY A 365 -14.95 21.56 0.91
C GLY A 365 -14.16 22.82 0.57
N LYS A 366 -14.83 23.83 -0.05
CA LYS A 366 -14.17 25.11 -0.41
C LYS A 366 -13.71 25.91 0.81
N ARG A 367 -14.26 25.66 2.01
CA ARG A 367 -13.97 26.42 3.23
C ARG A 367 -12.78 25.89 4.02
N ASP A 368 -12.62 24.57 4.05
CA ASP A 368 -11.70 23.88 4.96
C ASP A 368 -10.74 22.92 4.26
N ASN A 369 -10.91 22.71 2.93
CA ASN A 369 -10.14 21.75 2.12
C ASN A 369 -10.25 20.29 2.63
N MET A 370 -11.29 19.96 3.40
CA MET A 370 -11.52 18.59 3.87
C MET A 370 -12.22 17.76 2.80
N ALA A 371 -11.84 16.48 2.69
CA ALA A 371 -12.43 15.54 1.76
C ALA A 371 -13.86 15.16 2.18
N LEU A 372 -14.84 15.41 1.31
CA LEU A 372 -16.27 15.24 1.58
C LEU A 372 -16.84 13.93 1.09
N ALA A 373 -16.43 13.50 -0.09
CA ALA A 373 -16.82 12.26 -0.76
C ALA A 373 -15.99 12.08 -2.02
N ASP A 374 -15.95 10.83 -2.54
CA ASP A 374 -15.44 10.54 -3.87
C ASP A 374 -16.61 10.16 -4.80
N ILE A 375 -16.50 10.54 -6.08
CA ILE A 375 -17.48 10.25 -7.10
C ILE A 375 -16.83 9.51 -8.26
N ILE A 376 -17.37 8.33 -8.59
CA ILE A 376 -17.03 7.60 -9.80
C ILE A 376 -17.97 8.07 -10.90
N ALA A 377 -17.44 8.53 -12.02
CA ALA A 377 -18.17 9.06 -13.15
C ALA A 377 -17.68 8.41 -14.46
N LEU A 378 -18.46 8.51 -15.52
CA LEU A 378 -18.00 8.13 -16.86
C LEU A 378 -16.95 9.12 -17.36
N ASP A 379 -16.07 8.69 -18.26
CA ASP A 379 -14.94 9.48 -18.75
C ASP A 379 -15.36 10.77 -19.48
N ASP A 380 -16.50 10.76 -20.12
CA ASP A 380 -17.08 11.91 -20.80
C ASP A 380 -17.82 12.91 -19.88
N GLU A 381 -17.87 12.62 -18.57
CA GLU A 381 -18.43 13.54 -17.59
C GLU A 381 -17.37 14.52 -17.06
N THR A 382 -17.79 15.76 -16.86
CA THR A 382 -17.01 16.79 -16.18
C THR A 382 -17.79 17.25 -14.95
N ILE A 383 -17.13 17.32 -13.80
CA ILE A 383 -17.77 17.76 -12.56
C ILE A 383 -17.80 19.29 -12.53
N ASP A 384 -19.01 19.86 -12.59
CA ASP A 384 -19.25 21.32 -12.45
C ASP A 384 -19.33 21.67 -10.95
N ASP A 385 -18.25 22.19 -10.40
CA ASP A 385 -18.13 22.54 -8.98
C ASP A 385 -18.75 23.92 -8.63
N SER A 386 -19.37 24.59 -9.62
CA SER A 386 -20.17 25.80 -9.40
C SER A 386 -21.59 25.50 -8.94
N LYS A 387 -22.04 24.25 -9.05
CA LYS A 387 -23.41 23.79 -8.74
C LYS A 387 -23.39 22.64 -7.73
N PRO A 388 -24.50 22.48 -6.98
CA PRO A 388 -24.67 21.27 -6.18
C PRO A 388 -24.64 19.99 -7.03
N ILE A 389 -23.93 18.98 -6.54
CA ILE A 389 -23.88 17.66 -7.20
C ILE A 389 -24.66 16.63 -6.38
N LYS A 390 -25.45 15.80 -7.05
CA LYS A 390 -26.16 14.66 -6.46
C LYS A 390 -25.38 13.38 -6.70
N LEU A 391 -25.12 12.64 -5.65
CA LEU A 391 -24.40 11.38 -5.63
C LEU A 391 -25.37 10.24 -5.33
N TYR A 392 -25.15 9.07 -5.94
CA TYR A 392 -25.94 7.86 -5.73
C TYR A 392 -25.06 6.79 -5.08
N ASN A 393 -25.56 6.23 -3.97
CA ASN A 393 -24.88 5.10 -3.36
C ASN A 393 -24.87 3.90 -4.32
N GLN A 394 -23.69 3.35 -4.58
CA GLN A 394 -23.53 2.31 -5.59
C GLN A 394 -24.13 0.95 -5.22
N HIS A 395 -24.48 0.70 -3.94
CA HIS A 395 -25.09 -0.53 -3.44
C HIS A 395 -26.52 -0.33 -3.00
N HIS A 396 -26.81 0.81 -2.38
CA HIS A 396 -28.13 1.20 -1.88
C HIS A 396 -28.65 2.38 -2.68
N THR A 397 -29.06 2.12 -3.91
CA THR A 397 -29.38 3.13 -4.93
C THR A 397 -30.51 4.09 -4.54
N TYR A 398 -31.32 3.74 -3.54
CA TYR A 398 -32.32 4.64 -2.93
C TYR A 398 -31.67 5.73 -2.03
N GLN A 399 -30.41 5.55 -1.61
CA GLN A 399 -29.68 6.54 -0.83
C GLN A 399 -28.95 7.49 -1.75
N THR A 400 -29.21 8.76 -1.58
CA THR A 400 -28.54 9.83 -2.34
C THR A 400 -28.01 10.90 -1.39
N LYS A 401 -26.96 11.62 -1.82
CA LYS A 401 -26.42 12.79 -1.09
C LYS A 401 -26.25 13.94 -2.07
N VAL A 402 -26.60 15.15 -1.64
CA VAL A 402 -26.29 16.39 -2.38
C VAL A 402 -25.14 17.10 -1.69
N ILE A 403 -24.07 17.34 -2.44
CA ILE A 403 -22.89 18.09 -1.96
C ILE A 403 -22.91 19.49 -2.57
N ARG A 404 -22.56 20.49 -1.76
CA ARG A 404 -22.54 21.93 -2.10
C ARG A 404 -21.20 22.51 -1.66
N ASP A 405 -20.83 23.66 -2.19
CA ASP A 405 -19.64 24.44 -1.79
C ASP A 405 -18.33 23.59 -1.79
N PHE A 406 -18.13 22.85 -2.86
CA PHE A 406 -16.96 21.97 -3.07
C PHE A 406 -16.14 22.38 -4.28
N TYR A 407 -14.92 21.87 -4.37
CA TYR A 407 -14.15 21.74 -5.60
C TYR A 407 -13.80 20.27 -5.85
N ALA A 408 -13.63 19.89 -7.10
CA ALA A 408 -13.33 18.51 -7.50
C ALA A 408 -11.90 18.38 -8.00
N ARG A 409 -11.23 17.29 -7.60
CA ARG A 409 -9.92 16.88 -8.13
C ARG A 409 -10.03 15.48 -8.71
N GLU A 410 -9.67 15.31 -9.97
CA GLU A 410 -9.53 13.99 -10.59
C GLU A 410 -8.34 13.26 -9.94
N LEU A 411 -8.53 11.98 -9.59
CA LEU A 411 -7.52 11.17 -8.91
C LEU A 411 -6.69 10.32 -9.88
N LEU A 412 -7.28 9.87 -11.00
CA LEU A 412 -6.54 9.09 -12.00
C LEU A 412 -5.63 9.99 -12.83
N VAL A 413 -4.35 9.65 -12.89
CA VAL A 413 -3.37 10.30 -13.76
C VAL A 413 -2.94 9.35 -14.87
N PRO A 414 -2.58 9.85 -16.09
CA PRO A 414 -2.04 9.01 -17.15
C PRO A 414 -0.67 8.46 -16.74
N VAL A 415 -0.49 7.15 -16.88
CA VAL A 415 0.76 6.43 -16.57
C VAL A 415 1.41 5.92 -17.85
N PHE A 416 0.63 5.27 -18.72
CA PHE A 416 1.01 4.90 -20.07
C PHE A 416 -0.01 5.44 -21.05
N VAL A 417 0.46 5.96 -22.18
CA VAL A 417 -0.35 6.39 -23.32
C VAL A 417 0.29 5.79 -24.58
N ASP A 418 -0.50 5.06 -25.37
CA ASP A 418 -0.02 4.35 -26.56
C ASP A 418 1.25 3.51 -26.29
N GLY A 419 1.26 2.77 -25.17
CA GLY A 419 2.37 1.93 -24.74
C GLY A 419 3.60 2.67 -24.21
N ARG A 420 3.57 3.99 -24.16
CA ARG A 420 4.68 4.82 -23.68
C ARG A 420 4.42 5.30 -22.26
N GLN A 421 5.39 5.09 -21.38
CA GLN A 421 5.36 5.67 -20.04
C GLN A 421 5.39 7.20 -20.12
N VAL A 422 4.41 7.85 -19.48
CA VAL A 422 4.28 9.32 -19.40
C VAL A 422 4.32 9.85 -17.96
N TYR A 423 4.22 8.96 -16.97
CA TYR A 423 4.30 9.27 -15.54
C TYR A 423 5.69 8.93 -15.02
N GLU A 424 6.30 9.87 -14.31
CA GLU A 424 7.53 9.65 -13.56
C GLU A 424 7.17 9.53 -12.07
N SER A 425 7.50 8.39 -11.47
CA SER A 425 7.28 8.17 -10.04
C SER A 425 8.16 9.10 -9.23
N PRO A 426 7.62 9.85 -8.26
CA PRO A 426 8.45 10.56 -7.28
C PRO A 426 9.28 9.59 -6.43
N ASP A 427 10.33 10.10 -5.78
CA ASP A 427 11.06 9.32 -4.79
C ASP A 427 10.16 8.94 -3.59
N VAL A 428 10.53 7.87 -2.89
CA VAL A 428 9.70 7.29 -1.83
C VAL A 428 9.49 8.25 -0.65
N CYS A 429 10.46 9.11 -0.35
CA CYS A 429 10.33 10.11 0.71
C CYS A 429 9.33 11.20 0.31
N SER A 430 9.35 11.64 -0.94
CA SER A 430 8.36 12.57 -1.50
C SER A 430 6.94 11.98 -1.47
N ILE A 431 6.80 10.70 -1.81
CA ILE A 431 5.51 9.99 -1.71
C ILE A 431 5.03 9.92 -0.25
N ARG A 432 5.91 9.67 0.70
CA ARG A 432 5.59 9.69 2.15
C ARG A 432 5.04 11.05 2.58
N GLU A 433 5.71 12.13 2.22
CA GLU A 433 5.25 13.49 2.59
C GLU A 433 3.92 13.85 1.89
N TYR A 434 3.75 13.40 0.64
CA TYR A 434 2.47 13.52 -0.06
C TYR A 434 1.36 12.76 0.66
N SER A 435 1.61 11.50 1.06
CA SER A 435 0.66 10.68 1.81
C SER A 435 0.23 11.35 3.12
N LYS A 436 1.19 11.90 3.87
CA LYS A 436 0.92 12.65 5.10
C LYS A 436 0.02 13.86 4.85
N LYS A 437 0.27 14.61 3.76
CA LYS A 437 -0.54 15.77 3.37
C LYS A 437 -1.95 15.35 2.96
N GLU A 438 -2.08 14.31 2.15
CA GLU A 438 -3.39 13.78 1.71
C GLU A 438 -4.21 13.29 2.91
N MET A 439 -3.59 12.56 3.84
CA MET A 439 -4.26 12.10 5.07
C MET A 439 -4.73 13.25 5.97
N ALA A 440 -4.07 14.38 5.95
CA ALA A 440 -4.49 15.56 6.73
C ALA A 440 -5.80 16.18 6.22
N ALA A 441 -6.20 15.89 4.98
CA ALA A 441 -7.49 16.33 4.42
C ALA A 441 -8.69 15.49 4.89
N PHE A 442 -8.49 14.46 5.70
CA PHE A 442 -9.56 13.63 6.25
C PHE A 442 -9.75 13.93 7.74
N TRP A 443 -11.01 14.02 8.18
CA TRP A 443 -11.34 14.17 9.60
C TRP A 443 -10.86 12.98 10.42
N GLU A 444 -10.66 13.19 11.71
CA GLU A 444 -10.17 12.16 12.64
C GLU A 444 -11.07 10.92 12.65
N GLU A 445 -12.38 11.10 12.46
CA GLU A 445 -13.38 10.03 12.42
C GLU A 445 -13.09 8.97 11.36
N TYR A 446 -12.44 9.34 10.26
CA TYR A 446 -12.01 8.39 9.21
C TYR A 446 -10.65 7.75 9.52
N ARG A 447 -9.80 8.42 10.33
CA ARG A 447 -8.42 8.01 10.58
C ARG A 447 -8.24 7.19 11.85
N ARG A 448 -9.19 7.28 12.79
CA ARG A 448 -9.09 6.60 14.09
C ARG A 448 -8.97 5.08 13.95
N ILE A 449 -8.24 4.46 14.89
CA ILE A 449 -7.85 3.04 14.83
C ILE A 449 -9.03 2.10 15.12
N LEU A 450 -9.99 2.52 15.96
CA LEU A 450 -11.16 1.71 16.31
C LEU A 450 -12.43 2.39 15.87
N ASN A 451 -13.34 1.61 15.29
CA ASN A 451 -14.65 2.07 14.83
C ASN A 451 -14.56 3.36 13.98
N PRO A 452 -13.76 3.39 12.91
CA PRO A 452 -13.71 4.53 12.03
C PRO A 452 -15.04 4.75 11.33
N HIS A 453 -15.32 5.97 10.96
CA HIS A 453 -16.46 6.28 10.11
C HIS A 453 -16.19 5.84 8.67
N THR A 454 -17.24 5.38 7.97
CA THR A 454 -17.14 4.98 6.56
C THR A 454 -17.11 6.20 5.66
N TYR A 455 -16.05 6.36 4.87
CA TYR A 455 -15.96 7.39 3.86
C TYR A 455 -16.89 7.09 2.69
N LYS A 456 -17.43 8.14 2.10
CA LYS A 456 -18.44 8.01 1.05
C LYS A 456 -17.81 7.95 -0.33
N VAL A 457 -18.01 6.83 -1.02
CA VAL A 457 -17.68 6.62 -2.44
C VAL A 457 -18.96 6.30 -3.18
N ASP A 458 -19.43 7.22 -3.98
CA ASP A 458 -20.71 7.14 -4.69
C ASP A 458 -20.48 7.28 -6.21
N ILE A 459 -21.54 7.13 -6.99
CA ILE A 459 -21.50 7.20 -8.45
C ILE A 459 -22.30 8.41 -8.97
N SER A 460 -21.95 8.88 -10.18
CA SER A 460 -22.66 9.94 -10.87
C SER A 460 -24.05 9.48 -11.34
N ASP A 461 -24.90 10.44 -11.64
CA ASP A 461 -26.24 10.19 -12.21
C ASP A 461 -26.16 9.40 -13.53
N LYS A 462 -25.22 9.76 -14.40
CA LYS A 462 -25.03 9.10 -15.69
C LYS A 462 -24.55 7.66 -15.55
N LEU A 463 -23.57 7.41 -14.67
CA LEU A 463 -23.09 6.06 -14.38
C LEU A 463 -24.16 5.22 -13.68
N TYR A 464 -24.95 5.84 -12.78
CA TYR A 464 -26.09 5.17 -12.15
C TYR A 464 -27.11 4.69 -13.20
N ASN A 465 -27.53 5.57 -14.13
CA ASN A 465 -28.49 5.24 -15.16
C ASN A 465 -27.97 4.13 -16.08
N LEU A 466 -26.73 4.23 -16.57
CA LEU A 466 -26.09 3.18 -17.37
C LEU A 466 -26.06 1.83 -16.63
N LYS A 467 -25.71 1.84 -15.35
CA LYS A 467 -25.67 0.62 -14.53
C LYS A 467 -27.05 -0.02 -14.40
N MET A 468 -28.10 0.79 -14.18
CA MET A 468 -29.46 0.29 -14.04
C MET A 468 -30.02 -0.24 -15.38
N GLU A 469 -29.72 0.45 -16.48
CA GLU A 469 -30.10 0.00 -17.84
C GLU A 469 -29.53 -1.39 -18.13
N LEU A 470 -28.21 -1.58 -17.96
CA LEU A 470 -27.56 -2.87 -18.18
C LEU A 470 -28.05 -3.99 -17.24
N ILE A 471 -28.47 -3.65 -16.01
CA ILE A 471 -29.08 -4.63 -15.10
C ILE A 471 -30.45 -5.07 -15.63
N HIS A 472 -31.27 -4.14 -16.14
CA HIS A 472 -32.60 -4.46 -16.69
C HIS A 472 -32.49 -5.27 -17.97
N GLU A 473 -31.66 -4.86 -18.94
CA GLU A 473 -31.42 -5.57 -20.18
C GLU A 473 -31.04 -7.04 -19.95
N ASN A 474 -30.08 -7.29 -19.07
CA ASN A 474 -29.65 -8.65 -18.77
C ASN A 474 -30.75 -9.49 -18.07
N ARG A 475 -31.66 -8.88 -17.30
CA ARG A 475 -32.77 -9.61 -16.68
C ARG A 475 -33.84 -9.98 -17.69
N GLU A 476 -34.18 -9.07 -18.58
CA GLU A 476 -35.17 -9.31 -19.63
C GLU A 476 -34.73 -10.42 -20.61
N GLU A 477 -33.42 -10.49 -20.92
CA GLU A 477 -32.84 -11.54 -21.77
C GLU A 477 -33.02 -12.93 -21.14
N TYR A 478 -32.81 -13.09 -19.84
CA TYR A 478 -33.02 -14.38 -19.15
C TYR A 478 -34.51 -14.73 -18.96
N GLU A 479 -35.37 -13.75 -18.71
CA GLU A 479 -36.81 -14.01 -18.59
C GLU A 479 -37.46 -14.41 -19.92
N GLN A 480 -36.89 -14.03 -21.06
CA GLN A 480 -37.35 -14.44 -22.40
C GLN A 480 -36.84 -15.83 -22.80
N GLU A 481 -35.74 -16.34 -22.25
CA GLU A 481 -35.22 -17.68 -22.49
C GLU A 481 -35.98 -18.76 -21.68
N ASP A 482 -36.63 -18.39 -20.59
CA ASP A 482 -37.43 -19.29 -19.73
C ASP A 482 -38.91 -19.42 -20.18
N CYS A 483 -39.35 -18.74 -21.26
CA CYS A 483 -40.65 -18.86 -21.89
C CYS A 483 -40.57 -19.64 -23.19
#